data_a3ca0b42151e198789f4d8be3e1e727e
#
_entry.id   a3ca0b42151e198789f4d8be3e1e727e
#
_cell.length_a   1.000
_cell.length_b   1.000
_cell.length_c   1.000
_cell.angle_alpha   90.00
_cell.angle_beta   90.00
_cell.angle_gamma   90.00
#
_symmetry.space_group_name_H-M   'P 1'
#
loop_
_entity.id
_entity.type
_entity.pdbx_description
1 polymer ?
#
loop_
_entity_poly.entity_id
_entity_poly.type
_entity_poly.pdbx_seq_one_letter_code
_entity_poly.pdbx_strand_id
1 'polypeptide(L)'
;MIALSYDDLAQDPAKYAGKRFILRGKVMDFTDYDGRPCALICVTNPSTGIWQDAIYVVLSTSDEVQAGDVLTFYLVGEAITLPADGAYTKSGAEQDVPVASAIYVTKNK
;
A
#
# COMPACT_ATOMS: atom_id res chain seq x y z
N MET A 1 5.36 17.13 1.56
CA MET A 1 4.85 15.76 1.74
C MET A 1 3.92 15.74 2.92
N ILE A 2 2.78 15.06 2.85
CA ILE A 2 1.78 15.12 3.90
C ILE A 2 1.74 13.84 4.75
N ALA A 3 1.41 14.00 6.03
CA ALA A 3 1.07 12.88 6.88
C ALA A 3 -0.38 12.49 6.60
N LEU A 4 -0.62 11.22 6.32
CA LEU A 4 -1.91 10.75 5.85
C LEU A 4 -2.30 9.48 6.60
N SER A 5 -3.54 9.43 7.10
CA SER A 5 -4.05 8.17 7.64
C SER A 5 -4.56 7.28 6.52
N TYR A 6 -4.49 5.98 6.75
CA TYR A 6 -5.01 5.01 5.77
C TYR A 6 -6.51 5.24 5.51
N ASP A 7 -7.28 5.51 6.58
CA ASP A 7 -8.73 5.68 6.45
C ASP A 7 -9.09 6.83 5.52
N ASP A 8 -8.35 7.95 5.60
CA ASP A 8 -8.57 9.08 4.71
C ASP A 8 -8.34 8.71 3.25
N LEU A 9 -7.25 7.97 2.99
CA LEU A 9 -6.92 7.53 1.64
C LEU A 9 -7.96 6.54 1.11
N ALA A 10 -8.39 5.60 1.93
CA ALA A 10 -9.33 4.57 1.53
C ALA A 10 -10.73 5.13 1.25
N GLN A 11 -11.14 6.17 1.98
CA GLN A 11 -12.45 6.79 1.79
C GLN A 11 -12.55 7.53 0.46
N ASP A 12 -11.48 8.20 0.05
CA ASP A 12 -11.50 9.01 -1.16
C ASP A 12 -10.13 9.01 -1.84
N PRO A 13 -9.79 7.91 -2.53
CA PRO A 13 -8.51 7.83 -3.22
C PRO A 13 -8.30 8.94 -4.25
N ALA A 14 -9.38 9.39 -4.91
CA ALA A 14 -9.27 10.43 -5.93
C ALA A 14 -8.82 11.77 -5.37
N LYS A 15 -9.14 12.06 -4.10
CA LYS A 15 -8.73 13.29 -3.43
C LYS A 15 -7.21 13.39 -3.33
N TYR A 16 -6.52 12.26 -3.27
CA TYR A 16 -5.07 12.20 -3.09
C TYR A 16 -4.33 11.89 -4.39
N ALA A 17 -5.01 11.84 -5.52
CA ALA A 17 -4.39 11.63 -6.81
C ALA A 17 -3.34 12.71 -7.08
N GLY A 18 -2.14 12.29 -7.42
CA GLY A 18 -1.00 13.19 -7.66
C GLY A 18 -0.39 13.80 -6.41
N LYS A 19 -0.93 13.53 -5.23
CA LYS A 19 -0.37 14.03 -3.97
C LYS A 19 0.65 13.07 -3.42
N ARG A 20 1.68 13.62 -2.78
CA ARG A 20 2.77 12.83 -2.18
C ARG A 20 2.50 12.61 -0.72
N PHE A 21 2.70 11.37 -0.27
CA PHE A 21 2.53 11.02 1.14
C PHE A 21 3.47 9.87 1.51
N ILE A 22 3.59 9.64 2.82
CA ILE A 22 4.48 8.62 3.38
C ILE A 22 3.64 7.62 4.14
N LEU A 23 3.87 6.33 3.89
CA LEU A 23 3.28 5.25 4.68
C LEU A 23 4.35 4.23 5.03
N ARG A 24 4.26 3.69 6.24
CA ARG A 24 5.08 2.57 6.68
C ARG A 24 4.21 1.32 6.64
N GLY A 25 4.71 0.24 6.06
CA GLY A 25 3.93 -0.97 5.94
C GLY A 25 4.77 -2.20 5.74
N LYS A 26 4.11 -3.35 5.88
CA LYS A 26 4.70 -4.66 5.65
C LYS A 26 4.30 -5.17 4.28
N VAL A 27 5.26 -5.66 3.51
CA VAL A 27 5.01 -6.26 2.21
C VAL A 27 4.42 -7.65 2.41
N MET A 28 3.20 -7.86 1.92
CA MET A 28 2.48 -9.10 2.10
C MET A 28 2.53 -9.99 0.87
N ASP A 29 2.44 -9.40 -0.31
CA ASP A 29 2.35 -10.16 -1.55
C ASP A 29 2.72 -9.28 -2.73
N PHE A 30 2.77 -9.89 -3.91
CA PHE A 30 3.07 -9.19 -5.15
C PHE A 30 2.06 -9.58 -6.22
N THR A 31 1.81 -8.66 -7.14
CA THR A 31 1.01 -8.90 -8.33
C THR A 31 1.54 -8.03 -9.46
N ASP A 32 1.02 -8.22 -10.66
CA ASP A 32 1.33 -7.34 -11.78
C ASP A 32 0.15 -6.40 -12.01
N TYR A 33 0.47 -5.15 -12.31
CA TYR A 33 -0.53 -4.17 -12.71
C TYR A 33 -0.06 -3.48 -13.98
N ASP A 34 -0.77 -3.71 -15.07
CA ASP A 34 -0.47 -3.12 -16.37
C ASP A 34 1.00 -3.33 -16.76
N GLY A 35 1.50 -4.56 -16.55
CA GLY A 35 2.88 -4.93 -16.89
C GLY A 35 3.94 -4.43 -15.92
N ARG A 36 3.54 -3.85 -14.80
CA ARG A 36 4.47 -3.34 -13.78
C ARG A 36 4.36 -4.14 -12.50
N PRO A 37 5.47 -4.32 -11.76
CA PRO A 37 5.40 -4.99 -10.46
C PRO A 37 4.63 -4.14 -9.47
N CYS A 38 3.78 -4.78 -8.68
CA CYS A 38 2.93 -4.11 -7.71
C CYS A 38 3.00 -4.89 -6.40
N ALA A 39 3.36 -4.22 -5.32
CA ALA A 39 3.41 -4.83 -4.00
C ALA A 39 2.10 -4.59 -3.26
N LEU A 40 1.57 -5.63 -2.61
CA LEU A 40 0.46 -5.48 -1.67
C LEU A 40 1.06 -5.29 -0.29
N ILE A 41 0.86 -4.12 0.29
CA ILE A 41 1.36 -3.82 1.64
C ILE A 41 0.19 -3.59 2.59
N CYS A 42 0.40 -3.88 3.87
CA CYS A 42 -0.53 -3.56 4.94
C CYS A 42 0.12 -2.53 5.85
N VAL A 43 -0.60 -1.44 6.13
CA VAL A 43 -0.02 -0.26 6.80
C VAL A 43 -0.40 -0.15 8.27
N THR A 44 -1.33 -0.96 8.75
CA THR A 44 -1.75 -0.96 10.15
C THR A 44 -1.35 -2.26 10.81
N ASN A 45 -0.66 -2.16 11.95
CA ASN A 45 -0.29 -3.30 12.77
C ASN A 45 -0.84 -3.08 14.17
N PRO A 46 -2.07 -3.52 14.45
CA PRO A 46 -2.62 -3.40 15.80
C PRO A 46 -1.88 -4.30 16.78
N SER A 47 -2.14 -4.11 18.07
CA SER A 47 -1.45 -4.83 19.14
C SER A 47 -1.54 -6.35 19.04
N THR A 48 -2.45 -6.88 18.24
CA THR A 48 -2.56 -8.31 17.97
C THR A 48 -1.47 -8.86 17.06
N GLY A 49 -0.69 -7.99 16.42
CA GLY A 49 0.34 -8.39 15.48
C GLY A 49 -0.15 -8.76 14.10
N ILE A 50 -1.43 -8.59 13.82
CA ILE A 50 -2.01 -8.88 12.51
C ILE A 50 -1.99 -7.60 11.67
N TRP A 51 -1.31 -7.65 10.54
CA TRP A 51 -1.24 -6.52 9.62
C TRP A 51 -2.51 -6.44 8.78
N GLN A 52 -3.07 -5.24 8.68
CA GLN A 52 -4.31 -4.95 7.96
C GLN A 52 -4.16 -3.64 7.18
N ASP A 53 -5.27 -3.19 6.57
CA ASP A 53 -5.33 -1.94 5.80
C ASP A 53 -4.41 -2.00 4.58
N ALA A 54 -4.81 -2.84 3.64
CA ALA A 54 -4.05 -3.10 2.42
C ALA A 54 -4.04 -1.91 1.47
N ILE A 55 -2.91 -1.71 0.81
CA ILE A 55 -2.76 -0.77 -0.29
C ILE A 55 -1.83 -1.42 -1.33
N TYR A 56 -2.12 -1.20 -2.61
CA TYR A 56 -1.22 -1.62 -3.68
C TYR A 56 -0.24 -0.51 -4.01
N VAL A 57 1.03 -0.87 -4.10
CA VAL A 57 2.11 0.06 -4.41
C VAL A 57 2.77 -0.38 -5.71
N VAL A 58 2.63 0.44 -6.75
CA VAL A 58 3.27 0.18 -8.04
C VAL A 58 4.76 0.54 -7.91
N LEU A 59 5.62 -0.41 -8.26
CA LEU A 59 7.07 -0.28 -8.12
C LEU A 59 7.72 -0.06 -9.48
N SER A 60 8.94 0.50 -9.48
CA SER A 60 9.73 0.60 -10.71
C SER A 60 10.30 -0.76 -11.10
N THR A 61 10.73 -1.55 -10.11
CA THR A 61 11.23 -2.91 -10.34
C THR A 61 10.79 -3.82 -9.22
N SER A 62 10.74 -5.13 -9.49
CA SER A 62 10.40 -6.11 -8.46
C SER A 62 11.51 -6.32 -7.44
N ASP A 63 12.70 -5.79 -7.69
CA ASP A 63 13.86 -5.96 -6.81
C ASP A 63 13.89 -4.99 -5.64
N GLU A 64 13.01 -3.96 -5.65
CA GLU A 64 13.01 -2.93 -4.62
C GLU A 64 12.62 -3.46 -3.24
N VAL A 65 11.73 -4.45 -3.20
CA VAL A 65 11.16 -4.96 -1.95
C VAL A 65 10.99 -6.47 -2.01
N GLN A 66 10.89 -7.08 -0.83
CA GLN A 66 10.63 -8.51 -0.68
C GLN A 66 9.47 -8.74 0.29
N ALA A 67 8.75 -9.83 0.09
CA ALA A 67 7.67 -10.21 1.00
C ALA A 67 8.21 -10.36 2.43
N GLY A 68 7.48 -9.80 3.38
CA GLY A 68 7.87 -9.79 4.78
C GLY A 68 8.64 -8.56 5.24
N ASP A 69 9.14 -7.76 4.30
CA ASP A 69 9.84 -6.52 4.65
C ASP A 69 8.88 -5.50 5.25
N VAL A 70 9.36 -4.80 6.28
CA VAL A 70 8.65 -3.62 6.83
C VAL A 70 9.45 -2.40 6.40
N LEU A 71 8.83 -1.56 5.60
CA LEU A 71 9.50 -0.47 4.91
C LEU A 71 8.72 0.83 5.04
N THR A 72 9.42 1.95 4.82
CA THR A 72 8.78 3.25 4.65
C THR A 72 8.69 3.55 3.16
N PHE A 73 7.47 3.83 2.70
CA PHE A 73 7.17 4.09 1.30
C PHE A 73 6.85 5.56 1.11
N TYR A 74 7.55 6.19 0.17
CA TYR A 74 7.28 7.56 -0.28
C TYR A 74 6.47 7.43 -1.56
N LEU A 75 5.23 7.88 -1.54
CA LEU A 75 4.23 7.50 -2.52
C LEU A 75 3.58 8.71 -3.18
N VAL A 76 3.05 8.48 -4.39
CA VAL A 76 2.13 9.39 -5.06
C VAL A 76 0.81 8.66 -5.23
N GLY A 77 -0.30 9.26 -4.80
CA GLY A 77 -1.61 8.67 -4.94
C GLY A 77 -2.04 8.53 -6.40
N GLU A 78 -2.72 7.42 -6.70
CA GLU A 78 -3.38 7.18 -7.96
C GLU A 78 -4.89 7.22 -7.72
N ALA A 79 -5.66 7.67 -8.70
CA ALA A 79 -7.11 7.79 -8.54
C ALA A 79 -7.83 6.48 -8.90
N ILE A 80 -7.27 5.34 -8.50
CA ILE A 80 -7.79 4.01 -8.82
C ILE A 80 -7.79 3.13 -7.58
N THR A 81 -8.57 2.06 -7.65
CA THR A 81 -8.59 1.00 -6.63
C THR A 81 -8.45 -0.36 -7.31
N LEU A 82 -7.97 -1.32 -6.55
CA LEU A 82 -7.88 -2.72 -6.99
C LEU A 82 -8.42 -3.61 -5.87
N PRO A 83 -9.01 -4.78 -6.23
CA PRO A 83 -9.51 -5.68 -5.20
C PRO A 83 -8.38 -6.35 -4.44
N ALA A 84 -8.52 -6.45 -3.13
CA ALA A 84 -7.61 -7.16 -2.25
C ALA A 84 -8.35 -8.30 -1.55
N ASP A 85 -7.65 -9.42 -1.35
CA ASP A 85 -8.17 -10.57 -0.63
C ASP A 85 -8.54 -10.19 0.80
N GLY A 86 -9.59 -10.84 1.33
CA GLY A 86 -10.08 -10.58 2.68
C GLY A 86 -9.05 -10.82 3.79
N ALA A 87 -8.01 -11.62 3.51
CA ALA A 87 -6.94 -11.83 4.48
C ALA A 87 -6.19 -10.54 4.82
N TYR A 88 -6.27 -9.53 3.95
CA TYR A 88 -5.53 -8.27 4.10
C TYR A 88 -6.45 -7.09 4.39
N THR A 89 -7.72 -7.30 4.63
CA THR A 89 -8.69 -6.24 4.87
C THR A 89 -9.28 -6.36 6.27
N LYS A 90 -9.72 -5.24 6.82
CA LYS A 90 -10.38 -5.25 8.14
C LYS A 90 -11.71 -5.98 8.13
N SER A 91 -12.41 -5.94 7.02
CA SER A 91 -13.72 -6.57 6.89
C SER A 91 -13.65 -8.10 6.83
N GLY A 92 -12.45 -8.64 6.53
CA GLY A 92 -12.28 -10.07 6.32
C GLY A 92 -12.87 -10.59 5.00
N ALA A 93 -13.27 -9.69 4.11
CA ALA A 93 -13.83 -10.01 2.80
C ALA A 93 -13.08 -9.23 1.72
N GLU A 94 -13.12 -9.72 0.49
CA GLU A 94 -12.54 -8.99 -0.63
C GLU A 94 -13.13 -7.59 -0.70
N GLN A 95 -12.28 -6.59 -0.84
CA GLN A 95 -12.72 -5.21 -0.99
C GLN A 95 -11.71 -4.44 -1.82
N ASP A 96 -12.18 -3.40 -2.49
CA ASP A 96 -11.30 -2.53 -3.26
C ASP A 96 -10.45 -1.68 -2.31
N VAL A 97 -9.16 -1.61 -2.60
CA VAL A 97 -8.20 -0.85 -1.81
C VAL A 97 -7.49 0.17 -2.69
N PRO A 98 -6.99 1.26 -2.09
CA PRO A 98 -6.34 2.30 -2.88
C PRO A 98 -5.03 1.81 -3.50
N VAL A 99 -4.62 2.50 -4.57
CA VAL A 99 -3.36 2.25 -5.28
C VAL A 99 -2.52 3.52 -5.24
N ALA A 100 -1.23 3.36 -5.04
CA ALA A 100 -0.26 4.45 -5.11
C ALA A 100 0.98 3.98 -5.84
N SER A 101 1.75 4.92 -6.39
CA SER A 101 3.02 4.63 -7.04
C SER A 101 4.18 4.99 -6.12
N ALA A 102 5.18 4.12 -6.05
CA ALA A 102 6.35 4.38 -5.23
C ALA A 102 7.26 5.39 -5.92
N ILE A 103 7.62 6.47 -5.21
CA ILE A 103 8.68 7.37 -5.60
C ILE A 103 10.00 6.84 -5.05
N TYR A 104 9.97 6.38 -3.82
CA TYR A 104 11.15 5.94 -3.10
C TYR A 104 10.73 5.01 -1.96
N VAL A 105 11.58 4.03 -1.67
CA VAL A 105 11.34 3.06 -0.59
C VAL A 105 12.59 2.99 0.27
N THR A 106 12.44 3.12 1.59
CA THR A 106 13.56 2.97 2.52
C THR A 106 13.32 1.79 3.45
N LYS A 107 14.38 1.08 3.77
CA LYS A 107 14.30 -0.01 4.72
C LYS A 107 14.37 0.52 6.14
N ASN A 108 13.48 0.01 6.98
CA ASN A 108 13.52 0.28 8.43
C ASN A 108 14.43 -0.75 9.08
N LYS A 109 15.38 -0.27 9.83
CA LYS A 109 16.29 -1.14 10.58
C LYS A 109 16.00 -1.06 12.06
#